data_bb1559a1472ec5468ffe4d3261f9811a
#
_entry.id   bb1559a1472ec5468ffe4d3261f9811a
#
_cell.length_a   1.000
_cell.length_b   1.000
_cell.length_c   1.000
_cell.angle_alpha   90.00
_cell.angle_beta   90.00
_cell.angle_gamma   90.00
#
_symmetry.space_group_name_H-M   'P 1'
#
loop_
_entity.id
_entity.type
_entity.pdbx_description
1 polymer ?
#
loop_
_entity_poly.entity_id
_entity_poly.type
_entity_poly.pdbx_seq_one_letter_code
_entity_poly.pdbx_strand_id
1 'polypeptide(L)'
;MAVGPQRKVSVSPIEGIRLAAVESQIRYANRLDLVLIEIAEGAATVGVFTQNSFCAAPVRIAKRRVEHSASRYFLINTGNANAGTGPEGELAAMACCEGLAGIAKTSSEQILPFSTGVIGEQLPSDRIL
;
A
#
# COMPACT_ATOMS: atom_id res chain seq x y z
N MET A 1 10.32 12.91 -8.71
CA MET A 1 9.44 12.68 -9.90
C MET A 1 10.32 12.20 -11.05
N ALA A 2 10.03 11.04 -11.63
CA ALA A 2 10.73 10.61 -12.83
C ALA A 2 10.31 11.52 -13.98
N VAL A 3 11.28 12.18 -14.61
CA VAL A 3 11.07 13.08 -15.75
C VAL A 3 11.57 12.36 -16.98
N GLY A 4 10.66 11.97 -17.87
CA GLY A 4 11.00 11.33 -19.13
C GLY A 4 9.76 11.01 -19.95
N PRO A 5 9.88 10.77 -21.25
CA PRO A 5 8.73 10.37 -22.06
C PRO A 5 8.19 9.03 -21.56
N GLN A 6 6.87 8.95 -21.38
CA GLN A 6 6.21 7.71 -21.05
C GLN A 6 6.38 6.73 -22.22
N ARG A 7 7.21 5.71 -22.04
CA ARG A 7 7.28 4.60 -22.98
C ARG A 7 6.12 3.64 -22.66
N LYS A 8 5.28 3.36 -23.65
CA LYS A 8 4.36 2.24 -23.54
C LYS A 8 5.19 0.96 -23.50
N VAL A 9 5.33 0.39 -22.32
CA VAL A 9 5.98 -0.92 -22.14
C VAL A 9 4.87 -1.97 -22.17
N SER A 10 4.99 -2.95 -23.04
CA SER A 10 4.15 -4.14 -22.98
C SER A 10 4.68 -5.00 -21.84
N VAL A 11 3.85 -5.23 -20.84
CA VAL A 11 4.17 -6.11 -19.71
C VAL A 11 3.42 -7.41 -19.89
N SER A 12 4.14 -8.52 -19.89
CA SER A 12 3.52 -9.84 -19.92
C SER A 12 2.88 -10.16 -18.55
N PRO A 13 1.72 -10.82 -18.55
CA PRO A 13 1.12 -11.30 -17.31
C PRO A 13 2.09 -12.22 -16.56
N ILE A 14 2.10 -12.10 -15.24
CA ILE A 14 2.85 -12.99 -14.35
C ILE A 14 1.82 -13.90 -13.67
N GLU A 15 1.99 -15.20 -13.81
CA GLU A 15 1.11 -16.18 -13.15
C GLU A 15 1.15 -15.99 -11.63
N GLY A 16 -0.03 -16.00 -11.01
CA GLY A 16 -0.17 -15.78 -9.57
C GLY A 16 -0.15 -14.32 -9.13
N ILE A 17 -0.10 -13.36 -10.06
CA ILE A 17 -0.19 -11.92 -9.74
C ILE A 17 -1.38 -11.30 -10.47
N ARG A 18 -2.21 -10.57 -9.74
CA ARG A 18 -3.27 -9.72 -10.29
C ARG A 18 -3.05 -8.27 -9.86
N LEU A 19 -3.30 -7.34 -10.76
CA LEU A 19 -3.12 -5.91 -10.54
C LEU A 19 -4.43 -5.17 -10.83
N ALA A 20 -4.75 -4.21 -9.97
CA ALA A 20 -5.82 -3.25 -10.19
C ALA A 20 -5.34 -1.86 -9.79
N ALA A 21 -5.80 -0.83 -10.49
CA ALA A 21 -5.57 0.55 -10.13
C ALA A 21 -6.85 1.35 -10.28
N VAL A 22 -7.12 2.22 -9.32
CA VAL A 22 -8.31 3.07 -9.29
C VAL A 22 -7.96 4.50 -8.90
N GLU A 23 -8.86 5.41 -9.19
CA GLU A 23 -8.83 6.78 -8.71
C GLU A 23 -9.55 6.85 -7.36
N SER A 24 -8.83 7.21 -6.30
CA SER A 24 -9.36 7.44 -4.95
C SER A 24 -9.28 8.93 -4.55
N GLN A 25 -8.74 9.78 -5.41
CA GLN A 25 -8.59 11.23 -5.17
C GLN A 25 -7.86 11.55 -3.86
N ILE A 26 -6.85 10.78 -3.52
CA ILE A 26 -6.10 10.94 -2.25
C ILE A 26 -5.52 12.34 -2.14
N ARG A 27 -5.04 12.90 -3.25
CA ARG A 27 -4.55 14.28 -3.31
C ARG A 27 -5.08 15.04 -4.51
N TYR A 28 -5.15 14.41 -5.68
CA TYR A 28 -5.55 15.01 -6.93
C TYR A 28 -6.60 14.17 -7.63
N ALA A 29 -7.57 14.83 -8.28
CA ALA A 29 -8.53 14.17 -9.14
C ALA A 29 -7.90 13.75 -10.49
N ASN A 30 -8.61 12.89 -11.21
CA ASN A 30 -8.29 12.46 -12.57
C ASN A 30 -6.94 11.74 -12.70
N ARG A 31 -6.56 10.94 -11.70
CA ARG A 31 -5.38 10.07 -11.77
C ARG A 31 -5.57 8.81 -10.94
N LEU A 32 -4.99 7.72 -11.42
CA LEU A 32 -4.93 6.48 -10.66
C LEU A 32 -3.94 6.66 -9.51
N ASP A 33 -4.41 6.64 -8.28
CA ASP A 33 -3.63 6.91 -7.08
C ASP A 33 -3.76 5.84 -5.99
N LEU A 34 -4.55 4.80 -6.26
CA LEU A 34 -4.64 3.61 -5.43
C LEU A 34 -4.42 2.36 -6.29
N VAL A 35 -3.48 1.52 -5.87
CA VAL A 35 -3.12 0.27 -6.55
C VAL A 35 -3.28 -0.90 -5.59
N LEU A 36 -3.87 -1.96 -6.09
CA LEU A 36 -3.94 -3.25 -5.42
C LEU A 36 -3.15 -4.29 -6.21
N ILE A 37 -2.24 -4.97 -5.52
CA ILE A 37 -1.57 -6.16 -6.04
C ILE A 37 -2.04 -7.35 -5.22
N GLU A 38 -2.61 -8.35 -5.88
CA GLU A 38 -2.91 -9.64 -5.28
C GLU A 38 -1.85 -10.64 -5.71
N ILE A 39 -1.36 -11.41 -4.76
CA ILE A 39 -0.40 -12.50 -4.98
C ILE A 39 -1.03 -13.84 -4.62
N ALA A 40 -0.64 -14.90 -5.34
CA ALA A 40 -1.17 -16.23 -5.15
C ALA A 40 -0.97 -16.72 -3.71
N GLU A 41 -1.87 -17.58 -3.27
CA GLU A 41 -1.74 -18.27 -2.00
C GLU A 41 -0.49 -19.15 -1.99
N GLY A 42 0.25 -19.14 -0.87
CA GLY A 42 1.51 -19.87 -0.75
C GLY A 42 2.73 -19.15 -1.35
N ALA A 43 2.55 -17.99 -1.98
CA ALA A 43 3.69 -17.19 -2.44
C ALA A 43 4.50 -16.67 -1.25
N ALA A 44 5.83 -16.72 -1.38
CA ALA A 44 6.73 -16.16 -0.38
C ALA A 44 6.89 -14.66 -0.58
N THR A 45 6.74 -13.89 0.50
CA THR A 45 7.01 -12.45 0.53
C THR A 45 8.19 -12.19 1.45
N VAL A 46 9.17 -11.45 0.96
CA VAL A 46 10.32 -10.98 1.75
C VAL A 46 10.47 -9.48 1.61
N GLY A 47 11.01 -8.83 2.63
CA GLY A 47 11.17 -7.38 2.64
C GLY A 47 12.50 -6.95 3.24
N VAL A 48 13.03 -5.83 2.75
CA VAL A 48 14.10 -5.08 3.38
C VAL A 48 13.55 -3.73 3.83
N PHE A 49 13.91 -3.32 5.03
CA PHE A 49 13.29 -2.15 5.67
C PHE A 49 14.36 -1.18 6.15
N THR A 50 14.01 0.10 6.15
CA THR A 50 14.87 1.15 6.69
C THR A 50 15.13 0.95 8.19
N GLN A 51 16.32 1.34 8.62
CA GLN A 51 16.71 1.44 10.04
C GLN A 51 16.51 2.86 10.59
N ASN A 52 15.99 3.79 9.78
CA ASN A 52 15.73 5.15 10.21
C ASN A 52 14.66 5.19 11.32
N SER A 53 14.93 5.91 12.39
CA SER A 53 13.97 6.10 13.49
C SER A 53 12.72 6.87 13.06
N PHE A 54 12.85 7.77 12.06
CA PHE A 54 11.73 8.43 11.41
C PHE A 54 11.11 7.53 10.35
N CYS A 55 10.54 6.42 10.80
CA CYS A 55 9.95 5.40 9.95
C CYS A 55 8.45 5.63 9.75
N ALA A 56 7.97 5.62 8.51
CA ALA A 56 6.57 5.81 8.17
C ALA A 56 5.69 4.68 8.72
N ALA A 57 4.44 5.01 9.03
CA ALA A 57 3.46 4.06 9.56
C ALA A 57 3.30 2.78 8.71
N PRO A 58 3.12 2.86 7.37
CA PRO A 58 2.99 1.66 6.54
C PRO A 58 4.23 0.77 6.59
N VAL A 59 5.43 1.35 6.71
CA VAL A 59 6.68 0.58 6.81
C VAL A 59 6.73 -0.24 8.11
N ARG A 60 6.33 0.36 9.24
CA ARG A 60 6.26 -0.35 10.52
C ARG A 60 5.27 -1.51 10.50
N ILE A 61 4.09 -1.28 9.90
CA ILE A 61 3.06 -2.32 9.75
C ILE A 61 3.58 -3.45 8.84
N ALA A 62 4.09 -3.11 7.65
CA ALA A 62 4.58 -4.08 6.69
C ALA A 62 5.72 -4.93 7.27
N LYS A 63 6.67 -4.32 8.00
CA LYS A 63 7.76 -5.03 8.66
C LYS A 63 7.24 -6.10 9.61
N ARG A 64 6.31 -5.74 10.52
CA ARG A 64 5.72 -6.71 11.47
C ARG A 64 5.00 -7.85 10.74
N ARG A 65 4.20 -7.52 9.72
CA ARG A 65 3.38 -8.52 9.02
C ARG A 65 4.19 -9.50 8.19
N VAL A 66 5.23 -9.03 7.48
CA VAL A 66 6.11 -9.91 6.69
C VAL A 66 6.81 -10.96 7.56
N GLU A 67 7.11 -10.63 8.81
CA GLU A 67 7.77 -11.56 9.74
C GLU A 67 6.82 -12.65 10.27
N HIS A 68 5.50 -12.41 10.28
CA HIS A 68 4.55 -13.27 11.01
C HIS A 68 3.41 -13.82 10.15
N SER A 69 3.19 -13.28 8.95
CA SER A 69 2.04 -13.65 8.12
C SER A 69 2.41 -13.85 6.66
N ALA A 70 1.74 -14.80 6.01
CA ALA A 70 1.81 -14.94 4.57
C ALA A 70 1.02 -13.78 3.92
N SER A 71 1.72 -12.93 3.17
CA SER A 71 1.09 -11.79 2.50
C SER A 71 0.27 -12.26 1.30
N ARG A 72 -0.88 -11.62 1.09
CA ARG A 72 -1.78 -11.87 -0.04
C ARG A 72 -2.04 -10.63 -0.88
N TYR A 73 -1.97 -9.45 -0.26
CA TYR A 73 -2.31 -8.20 -0.92
C TYR A 73 -1.31 -7.10 -0.55
N PHE A 74 -0.95 -6.29 -1.54
CA PHE A 74 -0.24 -5.04 -1.35
C PHE A 74 -1.19 -3.91 -1.71
N LEU A 75 -1.52 -3.07 -0.72
CA LEU A 75 -2.36 -1.89 -0.87
C LEU A 75 -1.46 -0.67 -0.93
N ILE A 76 -1.40 -0.02 -2.09
CA ILE A 76 -0.43 1.03 -2.38
C ILE A 76 -1.16 2.31 -2.72
N ASN A 77 -0.95 3.37 -1.96
CA ASN A 77 -1.45 4.70 -2.29
C ASN A 77 -0.34 5.66 -2.70
N THR A 78 -0.69 6.63 -3.54
CA THR A 78 0.18 7.76 -3.88
C THR A 78 -0.51 9.09 -3.59
N GLY A 79 0.29 10.12 -3.32
CA GLY A 79 -0.19 11.45 -2.95
C GLY A 79 0.00 11.79 -1.46
N ASN A 80 0.05 10.80 -0.59
CA ASN A 80 0.30 10.92 0.84
C ASN A 80 1.25 9.80 1.27
N ALA A 81 2.34 10.13 1.97
CA ALA A 81 3.35 9.18 2.41
C ALA A 81 3.02 8.50 3.74
N ASN A 82 2.02 9.00 4.46
CA ASN A 82 1.68 8.57 5.81
C ASN A 82 2.92 8.46 6.73
N ALA A 83 3.78 9.47 6.63
CA ALA A 83 5.02 9.58 7.39
C ALA A 83 4.98 10.84 8.24
N GLY A 84 5.50 10.77 9.47
CA GLY A 84 5.42 11.87 10.44
C GLY A 84 4.00 12.08 11.00
N THR A 85 3.14 11.09 10.90
CA THR A 85 1.72 11.12 11.25
C THR A 85 1.41 10.51 12.63
N GLY A 86 2.43 9.99 13.31
CA GLY A 86 2.30 9.42 14.66
C GLY A 86 1.36 8.20 14.71
N PRO A 87 0.75 7.96 15.89
CA PRO A 87 -0.18 6.83 16.08
C PRO A 87 -1.42 6.89 15.18
N GLU A 88 -1.92 8.09 14.88
CA GLU A 88 -3.10 8.27 14.02
C GLU A 88 -2.86 7.76 12.60
N GLY A 89 -1.65 7.99 12.05
CA GLY A 89 -1.29 7.47 10.74
C GLY A 89 -1.20 5.95 10.71
N GLU A 90 -0.80 5.32 11.82
CA GLU A 90 -0.80 3.86 11.94
C GLU A 90 -2.22 3.30 11.99
N LEU A 91 -3.11 3.93 12.78
CA LEU A 91 -4.53 3.57 12.84
C LEU A 91 -5.21 3.71 11.47
N ALA A 92 -4.96 4.81 10.76
CA ALA A 92 -5.51 5.04 9.42
C ALA A 92 -5.05 3.96 8.42
N ALA A 93 -3.77 3.59 8.43
CA ALA A 93 -3.26 2.53 7.56
C ALA A 93 -3.85 1.15 7.91
N MET A 94 -4.01 0.85 9.20
CA MET A 94 -4.67 -0.39 9.64
C MET A 94 -6.13 -0.42 9.22
N ALA A 95 -6.88 0.67 9.37
CA ALA A 95 -8.27 0.75 8.93
C ALA A 95 -8.40 0.48 7.41
N CYS A 96 -7.51 1.02 6.58
CA CYS A 96 -7.50 0.72 5.15
C CYS A 96 -7.25 -0.78 4.87
N CYS A 97 -6.35 -1.41 5.62
CA CYS A 97 -6.14 -2.86 5.51
C CYS A 97 -7.37 -3.66 5.94
N GLU A 98 -8.04 -3.25 7.02
CA GLU A 98 -9.25 -3.90 7.52
C GLU A 98 -10.41 -3.78 6.51
N GLY A 99 -10.60 -2.58 5.92
CA GLY A 99 -11.59 -2.37 4.86
C GLY A 99 -11.37 -3.29 3.65
N LEU A 100 -10.13 -3.38 3.16
CA LEU A 100 -9.79 -4.31 2.09
C LEU A 100 -9.97 -5.78 2.51
N ALA A 101 -9.61 -6.14 3.74
CA ALA A 101 -9.78 -7.49 4.27
C ALA A 101 -11.24 -7.95 4.26
N GLY A 102 -12.15 -7.06 4.62
CA GLY A 102 -13.60 -7.30 4.56
C GLY A 102 -14.10 -7.61 3.15
N ILE A 103 -13.62 -6.86 2.15
CA ILE A 103 -13.96 -7.06 0.73
C ILE A 103 -13.33 -8.35 0.19
N ALA A 104 -12.05 -8.57 0.46
CA ALA A 104 -11.28 -9.71 -0.03
C ALA A 104 -11.55 -11.01 0.75
N LYS A 105 -12.32 -10.95 1.84
CA LYS A 105 -12.62 -12.07 2.75
C LYS A 105 -11.35 -12.76 3.25
N THR A 106 -10.41 -11.97 3.71
CA THR A 106 -9.11 -12.41 4.22
C THR A 106 -8.79 -11.73 5.56
N SER A 107 -7.67 -12.08 6.18
CA SER A 107 -7.18 -11.38 7.36
C SER A 107 -6.47 -10.09 6.99
N SER A 108 -6.67 -9.01 7.75
CA SER A 108 -5.94 -7.75 7.57
C SER A 108 -4.43 -7.93 7.72
N GLU A 109 -3.98 -8.93 8.47
CA GLU A 109 -2.56 -9.28 8.61
C GLU A 109 -1.91 -9.77 7.31
N GLN A 110 -2.70 -10.22 6.34
CA GLN A 110 -2.24 -10.63 5.02
C GLN A 110 -2.14 -9.49 4.02
N ILE A 111 -2.40 -8.26 4.45
CA ILE A 111 -2.37 -7.06 3.61
C ILE A 111 -1.19 -6.17 4.04
N LEU A 112 -0.31 -5.85 3.12
CA LEU A 112 0.81 -4.94 3.34
C LEU A 112 0.45 -3.55 2.80
N PRO A 113 0.41 -2.51 3.66
CA PRO A 113 0.20 -1.14 3.22
C PRO A 113 1.50 -0.52 2.70
N PHE A 114 1.37 0.30 1.66
CA PHE A 114 2.44 1.12 1.09
C PHE A 114 1.89 2.52 0.82
N SER A 115 2.64 3.54 1.18
CA SER A 115 2.24 4.93 0.95
C SER A 115 3.40 5.73 0.42
N THR A 116 3.12 6.59 -0.55
CA THR A 116 4.11 7.50 -1.12
C THR A 116 3.50 8.87 -1.38
N GLY A 117 4.27 9.94 -1.19
CA GLY A 117 3.82 11.31 -1.44
C GLY A 117 4.23 12.28 -0.34
N VAL A 118 3.30 13.14 0.07
CA VAL A 118 3.56 14.19 1.05
C VAL A 118 3.73 13.61 2.45
N ILE A 119 4.72 14.16 3.17
CA ILE A 119 5.08 13.82 4.56
C ILE A 119 4.40 14.83 5.50
N GLY A 120 3.98 14.39 6.68
CA GLY A 120 3.43 15.25 7.74
C GLY A 120 1.95 15.58 7.60
N GLU A 121 1.25 15.01 6.63
CA GLU A 121 -0.20 15.11 6.47
C GLU A 121 -0.85 13.77 6.83
N GLN A 122 -1.98 13.81 7.52
CA GLN A 122 -2.74 12.59 7.86
C GLN A 122 -3.25 11.89 6.59
N LEU A 123 -3.25 10.56 6.61
CA LEU A 123 -3.74 9.76 5.50
C LEU A 123 -5.27 9.91 5.40
N PRO A 124 -5.83 10.35 4.25
CA PRO A 124 -7.28 10.43 4.06
C PRO A 124 -7.87 9.03 3.82
N SER A 125 -7.93 8.22 4.88
CA SER A 125 -8.38 6.83 4.81
C SER A 125 -9.82 6.68 4.32
N ASP A 126 -10.67 7.68 4.55
CA ASP A 126 -12.04 7.76 4.04
C ASP A 126 -12.13 7.74 2.50
N ARG A 127 -11.07 8.15 1.82
CA ARG A 127 -10.98 8.11 0.35
C ARG A 127 -10.47 6.78 -0.20
N ILE A 128 -9.88 5.97 0.67
CA ILE A 128 -9.35 4.64 0.33
C ILE A 128 -10.40 3.56 0.59
N LEU A 129 -11.23 3.78 1.61
CA LEU A 129 -12.33 2.92 2.03
C LEU A 129 -13.58 3.12 1.20
#